data_75ee2f17e9114dd7fbaed39d37c76b8b
#
_entry.id   75ee2f17e9114dd7fbaed39d37c76b8b
#
_cell.length_a   1.000
_cell.length_b   1.000
_cell.length_c   1.000
_cell.angle_alpha   90.00
_cell.angle_beta   90.00
_cell.angle_gamma   90.00
#
_symmetry.space_group_name_H-M   'P 1'
#
loop_
_entity.id
_entity.type
_entity.pdbx_description
1 polymer ?
#
loop_
_entity_poly.entity_id
_entity_poly.type
_entity_poly.pdbx_seq_one_letter_code
_entity_poly.pdbx_strand_id
1 'polypeptide(L)'
;TMLHYETNRDICEDGTLLLMDLGAKYQGYCADITRTYPVNGHFTQQQRAVYEVVLEANRTIAKTARPGMTLRELNDVCKKVLAEGCIRLGLIENEEEIGTYYMHSVSHHLGIDVHDVNTLENDKLLPGMVISDEPGLYIDEWEIGIRIEDDLLITEDGCEVLSEQIIRDPDEIEGFMQNR
;
A
#
# COMPACT_ATOMS: atom_id res chain seq x y z
N THR A 1 -7.62 6.10 13.37
CA THR A 1 -6.69 6.06 12.22
C THR A 1 -6.98 7.23 11.26
N MET A 2 -5.96 7.99 10.89
CA MET A 2 -6.04 9.07 9.91
C MET A 2 -5.29 8.67 8.66
N LEU A 3 -5.89 8.86 7.46
CA LEU A 3 -5.23 8.54 6.18
C LEU A 3 -4.08 9.50 5.87
N HIS A 4 -4.25 10.78 6.21
CA HIS A 4 -3.23 11.82 6.02
C HIS A 4 -3.03 12.60 7.32
N TYR A 5 -1.86 12.47 7.93
CA TYR A 5 -1.48 13.18 9.14
C TYR A 5 -0.38 14.21 8.83
N GLU A 6 -0.78 15.48 8.72
CA GLU A 6 0.11 16.56 8.24
C GLU A 6 0.93 17.24 9.33
N THR A 7 0.49 17.19 10.59
CA THR A 7 1.12 17.98 11.65
C THR A 7 2.42 17.40 12.17
N ASN A 8 2.65 16.10 12.06
CA ASN A 8 3.86 15.37 12.47
C ASN A 8 4.38 15.74 13.88
N ARG A 9 3.47 15.84 14.86
CA ARG A 9 3.76 16.30 16.22
C ARG A 9 3.63 15.23 17.29
N ASP A 10 2.98 14.11 16.96
CA ASP A 10 2.74 13.06 17.92
C ASP A 10 4.04 12.32 18.26
N ILE A 11 4.12 11.87 19.49
CA ILE A 11 5.25 11.06 19.95
C ILE A 11 5.04 9.63 19.46
N CYS A 12 6.07 9.07 18.84
CA CYS A 12 6.09 7.65 18.51
C CYS A 12 6.27 6.84 19.80
N GLU A 13 5.17 6.25 20.27
CA GLU A 13 5.17 5.47 21.51
C GLU A 13 5.65 4.04 21.27
N ASP A 14 6.27 3.45 22.30
CA ASP A 14 6.69 2.04 22.27
C ASP A 14 5.48 1.10 22.02
N GLY A 15 5.65 0.16 21.13
CA GLY A 15 4.61 -0.80 20.73
C GLY A 15 3.61 -0.28 19.70
N THR A 16 3.72 0.99 19.26
CA THR A 16 2.89 1.52 18.16
C THR A 16 3.54 1.31 16.79
N LEU A 17 2.77 1.59 15.73
CA LEU A 17 3.24 1.59 14.35
C LEU A 17 3.47 3.02 13.87
N LEU A 18 4.51 3.21 13.05
CA LEU A 18 4.77 4.43 12.31
C LEU A 18 4.54 4.16 10.82
N LEU A 19 3.46 4.70 10.27
CA LEU A 19 3.22 4.75 8.84
C LEU A 19 3.90 6.00 8.28
N MET A 20 4.79 5.81 7.33
CA MET A 20 5.54 6.87 6.64
C MET A 20 5.20 6.83 5.16
N ASP A 21 4.60 7.90 4.67
CA ASP A 21 4.26 8.13 3.28
C ASP A 21 5.16 9.26 2.76
N LEU A 22 6.08 8.93 1.88
CA LEU A 22 7.17 9.79 1.44
C LEU A 22 7.36 9.69 -0.07
N GLY A 23 7.42 10.85 -0.73
CA GLY A 23 7.73 10.93 -2.14
C GLY A 23 8.79 11.97 -2.45
N ALA A 24 9.66 11.69 -3.41
CA ALA A 24 10.60 12.64 -3.95
C ALA A 24 10.14 13.13 -5.32
N LYS A 25 10.46 14.37 -5.65
CA LYS A 25 10.30 14.90 -7.03
C LYS A 25 11.68 15.13 -7.64
N TYR A 26 11.97 14.43 -8.75
CA TYR A 26 13.23 14.55 -9.44
C TYR A 26 13.01 14.87 -10.94
N GLN A 27 13.63 15.94 -11.42
CA GLN A 27 13.47 16.43 -12.79
C GLN A 27 12.02 16.63 -13.24
N GLY A 28 11.13 16.96 -12.29
CA GLY A 28 9.72 17.19 -12.53
C GLY A 28 8.82 15.95 -12.42
N TYR A 29 9.36 14.75 -12.16
CA TYR A 29 8.60 13.53 -11.96
C TYR A 29 8.50 13.17 -10.47
N CYS A 30 7.32 12.78 -10.02
CA CYS A 30 7.04 12.42 -8.63
C CYS A 30 7.21 10.91 -8.41
N ALA A 31 7.60 10.54 -7.18
CA ALA A 31 7.51 9.19 -6.63
C ALA A 31 6.59 9.21 -5.41
N ASP A 32 6.01 8.07 -5.06
CA ASP A 32 5.12 7.90 -3.92
C ASP A 32 5.33 6.55 -3.26
N ILE A 33 5.83 6.54 -2.02
CA ILE A 33 6.23 5.31 -1.34
C ILE A 33 5.74 5.33 0.10
N THR A 34 4.95 4.35 0.47
CA THR A 34 4.57 4.15 1.88
C THR A 34 5.19 2.89 2.47
N ARG A 35 5.67 3.01 3.69
CA ARG A 35 6.05 1.88 4.55
C ARG A 35 5.49 2.07 5.95
N THR A 36 5.16 0.96 6.60
CA THR A 36 4.73 0.94 7.99
C THR A 36 5.72 0.15 8.82
N TYR A 37 6.25 0.77 9.88
CA TYR A 37 7.29 0.21 10.74
C TYR A 37 6.82 0.11 12.20
N PRO A 38 7.19 -0.94 12.95
CA PRO A 38 6.99 -0.97 14.40
C PRO A 38 8.00 -0.03 15.09
N VAL A 39 7.52 0.90 15.91
CA VAL A 39 8.38 1.92 16.56
C VAL A 39 9.53 1.31 17.36
N ASN A 40 9.29 0.20 18.05
CA ASN A 40 10.28 -0.51 18.86
C ASN A 40 11.06 -1.61 18.09
N GLY A 41 10.85 -1.75 16.78
CA GLY A 41 11.51 -2.76 15.94
C GLY A 41 10.87 -4.14 15.96
N HIS A 42 9.70 -4.32 16.60
CA HIS A 42 8.99 -5.59 16.67
C HIS A 42 7.50 -5.40 16.42
N PHE A 43 6.96 -6.14 15.48
CA PHE A 43 5.50 -6.22 15.31
C PHE A 43 4.88 -7.07 16.43
N THR A 44 3.80 -6.62 17.03
CA THR A 44 2.95 -7.53 17.82
C THR A 44 2.35 -8.60 16.90
N GLN A 45 1.88 -9.71 17.46
CA GLN A 45 1.24 -10.76 16.67
C GLN A 45 0.05 -10.22 15.84
N GLN A 46 -0.72 -9.30 16.41
CA GLN A 46 -1.87 -8.69 15.75
C GLN A 46 -1.45 -7.72 14.63
N GLN A 47 -0.47 -6.85 14.88
CA GLN A 47 0.10 -5.95 13.87
C GLN A 47 0.69 -6.74 12.70
N ARG A 48 1.45 -7.79 12.98
CA ARG A 48 2.05 -8.65 11.98
C ARG A 48 0.99 -9.34 11.11
N ALA A 49 -0.07 -9.86 11.72
CA ALA A 49 -1.14 -10.51 10.98
C ALA A 49 -1.84 -9.57 9.99
N VAL A 50 -2.11 -8.31 10.39
CA VAL A 50 -2.65 -7.27 9.49
C VAL A 50 -1.63 -6.89 8.43
N TYR A 51 -0.35 -6.72 8.80
CA TYR A 51 0.72 -6.38 7.88
C TYR A 51 0.87 -7.40 6.75
N GLU A 52 0.83 -8.69 7.08
CA GLU A 52 0.92 -9.79 6.11
C GLU A 52 -0.25 -9.79 5.12
N VAL A 53 -1.46 -9.43 5.55
CA VAL A 53 -2.62 -9.27 4.64
C VAL A 53 -2.39 -8.10 3.66
N VAL A 54 -1.92 -6.95 4.13
CA VAL A 54 -1.63 -5.80 3.28
C VAL A 54 -0.49 -6.12 2.30
N LEU A 55 0.57 -6.80 2.77
CA LEU A 55 1.70 -7.24 1.93
C LEU A 55 1.26 -8.26 0.87
N GLU A 56 0.34 -9.17 1.21
CA GLU A 56 -0.27 -10.11 0.24
C GLU A 56 -1.01 -9.36 -0.86
N ALA A 57 -1.77 -8.31 -0.52
CA ALA A 57 -2.47 -7.47 -1.48
C ALA A 57 -1.48 -6.72 -2.39
N ASN A 58 -0.48 -6.02 -1.83
CA ASN A 58 0.57 -5.33 -2.60
C ASN A 58 1.27 -6.27 -3.59
N ARG A 59 1.75 -7.43 -3.12
CA ARG A 59 2.37 -8.44 -3.99
C ARG A 59 1.42 -8.99 -5.06
N THR A 60 0.13 -9.04 -4.78
CA THR A 60 -0.88 -9.52 -5.74
C THR A 60 -1.14 -8.49 -6.82
N ILE A 61 -1.21 -7.21 -6.49
CA ILE A 61 -1.35 -6.12 -7.47
C ILE A 61 -0.14 -6.08 -8.39
N ALA A 62 1.08 -6.08 -7.84
CA ALA A 62 2.30 -6.11 -8.64
C ALA A 62 2.38 -7.31 -9.61
N LYS A 63 1.83 -8.47 -9.25
CA LYS A 63 1.75 -9.65 -10.13
C LYS A 63 0.63 -9.56 -11.17
N THR A 64 -0.37 -8.73 -10.93
CA THR A 64 -1.61 -8.68 -11.74
C THR A 64 -1.59 -7.53 -12.73
N ALA A 65 -0.99 -6.40 -12.36
CA ALA A 65 -0.96 -5.17 -13.15
C ALA A 65 -0.29 -5.42 -14.52
N ARG A 66 -0.99 -5.03 -15.59
CA ARG A 66 -0.52 -5.19 -16.97
C ARG A 66 -1.28 -4.27 -17.92
N PRO A 67 -0.78 -4.05 -19.15
CA PRO A 67 -1.50 -3.28 -20.16
C PRO A 67 -2.92 -3.79 -20.40
N GLY A 68 -3.83 -2.85 -20.64
CA GLY A 68 -5.23 -3.11 -20.93
C GLY A 68 -6.15 -3.25 -19.72
N MET A 69 -5.60 -3.38 -18.51
CA MET A 69 -6.36 -3.29 -17.26
C MET A 69 -6.67 -1.84 -16.93
N THR A 70 -7.71 -1.63 -16.11
CA THR A 70 -8.08 -0.34 -15.52
C THR A 70 -7.68 -0.31 -14.04
N LEU A 71 -7.51 0.90 -13.46
CA LEU A 71 -7.28 1.05 -12.02
C LEU A 71 -8.44 0.47 -11.20
N ARG A 72 -9.66 0.52 -11.73
CA ARG A 72 -10.84 -0.11 -11.08
C ARG A 72 -10.69 -1.62 -10.97
N GLU A 73 -10.28 -2.30 -12.04
CA GLU A 73 -10.05 -3.75 -12.02
C GLU A 73 -8.94 -4.13 -11.02
N LEU A 74 -7.86 -3.34 -10.93
CA LEU A 74 -6.84 -3.54 -9.90
C LEU A 74 -7.41 -3.34 -8.49
N ASN A 75 -8.22 -2.31 -8.29
CA ASN A 75 -8.86 -2.06 -7.00
C ASN A 75 -9.83 -3.20 -6.59
N ASP A 76 -10.55 -3.79 -7.54
CA ASP A 76 -11.42 -4.94 -7.26
C ASP A 76 -10.60 -6.18 -6.86
N VAL A 77 -9.44 -6.40 -7.47
CA VAL A 77 -8.48 -7.46 -7.04
C VAL A 77 -7.97 -7.17 -5.63
N CYS A 78 -7.56 -5.94 -5.34
CA CYS A 78 -7.10 -5.52 -4.02
C CYS A 78 -8.17 -5.78 -2.94
N LYS A 79 -9.40 -5.28 -3.16
CA LYS A 79 -10.53 -5.47 -2.25
C LYS A 79 -10.78 -6.94 -1.92
N LYS A 80 -10.70 -7.80 -2.91
CA LYS A 80 -10.89 -9.24 -2.70
C LYS A 80 -9.83 -9.82 -1.78
N VAL A 81 -8.55 -9.54 -2.02
CA VAL A 81 -7.45 -10.05 -1.19
C VAL A 81 -7.55 -9.53 0.24
N LEU A 82 -7.82 -8.21 0.40
CA LEU A 82 -7.98 -7.60 1.72
C LEU A 82 -9.20 -8.18 2.45
N ALA A 83 -10.33 -8.39 1.77
CA ALA A 83 -11.53 -8.97 2.36
C ALA A 83 -11.30 -10.41 2.84
N GLU A 84 -10.69 -11.27 2.00
CA GLU A 84 -10.31 -12.63 2.38
C GLU A 84 -9.38 -12.63 3.61
N GLY A 85 -8.44 -11.67 3.67
CA GLY A 85 -7.58 -11.46 4.82
C GLY A 85 -8.35 -11.05 6.08
N CYS A 86 -9.24 -10.07 5.98
CA CYS A 86 -10.06 -9.59 7.08
C CYS A 86 -11.01 -10.68 7.61
N ILE A 87 -11.55 -11.54 6.74
CA ILE A 87 -12.35 -12.71 7.15
C ILE A 87 -11.48 -13.68 7.96
N ARG A 88 -10.26 -13.99 7.50
CA ARG A 88 -9.30 -14.84 8.26
C ARG A 88 -8.96 -14.26 9.63
N LEU A 89 -8.92 -12.95 9.76
CA LEU A 89 -8.65 -12.24 11.02
C LEU A 89 -9.89 -12.10 11.91
N GLY A 90 -11.09 -12.46 11.42
CA GLY A 90 -12.35 -12.31 12.16
C GLY A 90 -12.84 -10.87 12.28
N LEU A 91 -12.39 -9.97 11.39
CA LEU A 91 -12.78 -8.56 11.35
C LEU A 91 -14.11 -8.33 10.63
N ILE A 92 -14.38 -9.13 9.60
CA ILE A 92 -15.61 -9.09 8.80
C ILE A 92 -16.15 -10.51 8.59
N GLU A 93 -17.44 -10.63 8.31
CA GLU A 93 -18.09 -11.92 8.03
C GLU A 93 -18.16 -12.21 6.50
N ASN A 94 -18.23 -11.16 5.68
CA ASN A 94 -18.36 -11.26 4.23
C ASN A 94 -17.57 -10.15 3.53
N GLU A 95 -17.25 -10.36 2.23
CA GLU A 95 -16.40 -9.46 1.43
C GLU A 95 -16.99 -8.06 1.24
N GLU A 96 -18.32 -7.91 1.33
CA GLU A 96 -19.01 -6.63 1.11
C GLU A 96 -18.70 -5.62 2.24
N GLU A 97 -18.28 -6.10 3.40
CA GLU A 97 -17.95 -5.30 4.58
C GLU A 97 -16.54 -4.68 4.52
N ILE A 98 -15.72 -5.02 3.52
CA ILE A 98 -14.33 -4.54 3.42
C ILE A 98 -14.21 -3.01 3.45
N GLY A 99 -15.22 -2.29 2.97
CA GLY A 99 -15.28 -0.84 3.01
C GLY A 99 -15.19 -0.23 4.41
N THR A 100 -15.39 -1.00 5.47
CA THR A 100 -15.20 -0.57 6.86
C THR A 100 -13.73 -0.31 7.17
N TYR A 101 -12.81 -1.09 6.60
CA TYR A 101 -11.38 -1.06 6.91
C TYR A 101 -10.50 -0.64 5.73
N TYR A 102 -11.07 -0.55 4.51
CA TYR A 102 -10.39 -0.11 3.30
C TYR A 102 -11.19 0.99 2.60
N MET A 103 -10.77 2.24 2.75
CA MET A 103 -11.55 3.43 2.44
C MET A 103 -11.06 4.23 1.24
N HIS A 104 -10.02 3.77 0.55
CA HIS A 104 -9.43 4.45 -0.63
C HIS A 104 -9.25 3.50 -1.82
N SER A 105 -8.72 3.98 -2.93
CA SER A 105 -8.35 3.16 -4.08
C SER A 105 -6.94 2.59 -3.90
N VAL A 106 -6.64 1.47 -4.59
CA VAL A 106 -5.31 0.84 -4.52
C VAL A 106 -4.27 1.57 -5.34
N SER A 107 -4.68 2.50 -6.22
CA SER A 107 -3.76 3.07 -7.20
C SER A 107 -4.26 4.39 -7.76
N HIS A 108 -3.31 5.24 -8.10
CA HIS A 108 -3.46 6.44 -8.93
C HIS A 108 -2.29 6.54 -9.91
N HIS A 109 -2.41 7.42 -10.92
CA HIS A 109 -1.31 7.71 -11.83
C HIS A 109 -0.30 8.64 -11.16
N LEU A 110 0.99 8.41 -11.45
CA LEU A 110 2.09 9.29 -11.10
C LEU A 110 2.68 9.94 -12.34
N GLY A 111 3.17 11.17 -12.19
CA GLY A 111 3.81 11.93 -13.25
C GLY A 111 4.40 13.24 -12.74
N ILE A 112 4.01 14.34 -13.36
CA ILE A 112 4.41 15.71 -12.94
C ILE A 112 3.80 16.05 -11.58
N ASP A 113 2.58 15.58 -11.34
CA ASP A 113 1.93 15.60 -10.04
C ASP A 113 1.91 14.19 -9.42
N VAL A 114 1.94 14.12 -8.09
CA VAL A 114 1.88 12.83 -7.37
C VAL A 114 0.54 12.13 -7.65
N HIS A 115 -0.56 12.84 -7.64
CA HIS A 115 -1.85 12.41 -8.17
C HIS A 115 -2.02 13.02 -9.57
N ASP A 116 -1.43 12.38 -10.57
CA ASP A 116 -1.41 12.92 -11.92
C ASP A 116 -2.72 12.66 -12.67
N VAL A 117 -2.98 13.49 -13.67
CA VAL A 117 -4.22 13.43 -14.45
C VAL A 117 -4.22 12.21 -15.38
N ASN A 118 -5.39 11.62 -15.55
CA ASN A 118 -5.63 10.62 -16.58
C ASN A 118 -6.54 11.22 -17.66
N THR A 119 -6.07 11.21 -18.90
CA THR A 119 -6.80 11.72 -20.07
C THR A 119 -7.26 10.62 -21.03
N LEU A 120 -7.10 9.35 -20.64
CA LEU A 120 -7.43 8.22 -21.50
C LEU A 120 -8.95 8.00 -21.54
N GLU A 121 -9.53 7.99 -22.73
CA GLU A 121 -10.97 7.77 -22.94
C GLU A 121 -11.46 6.42 -22.37
N ASN A 122 -10.58 5.41 -22.24
CA ASN A 122 -10.91 4.07 -21.78
C ASN A 122 -10.32 3.71 -20.43
N ASP A 123 -9.61 4.61 -19.75
CA ASP A 123 -8.96 4.43 -18.44
C ASP A 123 -8.08 3.14 -18.35
N LYS A 124 -7.53 2.71 -19.49
CA LYS A 124 -6.70 1.50 -19.58
C LYS A 124 -5.24 1.83 -19.43
N LEU A 125 -4.55 1.00 -18.66
CA LEU A 125 -3.12 1.05 -18.51
C LEU A 125 -2.42 0.74 -19.84
N LEU A 126 -1.39 1.53 -20.15
CA LEU A 126 -0.54 1.38 -21.32
C LEU A 126 0.92 1.23 -20.89
N PRO A 127 1.78 0.54 -21.68
CA PRO A 127 3.22 0.49 -21.42
C PRO A 127 3.82 1.90 -21.27
N GLY A 128 4.71 2.08 -20.31
CA GLY A 128 5.34 3.34 -19.97
C GLY A 128 4.59 4.19 -18.92
N MET A 129 3.37 3.82 -18.53
CA MET A 129 2.68 4.48 -17.43
C MET A 129 3.29 4.07 -16.10
N VAL A 130 3.31 5.02 -15.14
CA VAL A 130 3.64 4.74 -13.73
C VAL A 130 2.37 4.94 -12.89
N ILE A 131 2.12 3.99 -12.02
CA ILE A 131 0.99 4.00 -11.09
C ILE A 131 1.46 3.65 -9.69
N SER A 132 0.75 4.09 -8.64
CA SER A 132 0.93 3.59 -7.28
C SER A 132 0.35 2.18 -7.12
N ASP A 133 0.82 1.45 -6.11
CA ASP A 133 0.26 0.19 -5.60
C ASP A 133 0.24 0.30 -4.07
N GLU A 134 -0.87 0.81 -3.51
CA GLU A 134 -0.96 1.29 -2.13
C GLU A 134 -2.08 0.63 -1.30
N PRO A 135 -2.20 -0.69 -1.23
CA PRO A 135 -3.17 -1.31 -0.35
C PRO A 135 -2.95 -0.92 1.11
N GLY A 136 -4.05 -0.77 1.86
CA GLY A 136 -3.98 -0.46 3.28
C GLY A 136 -5.18 -1.00 4.05
N LEU A 137 -5.00 -1.21 5.35
CA LEU A 137 -6.07 -1.55 6.30
C LEU A 137 -5.98 -0.61 7.51
N TYR A 138 -7.14 -0.08 7.92
CA TYR A 138 -7.26 0.91 8.99
C TYR A 138 -8.32 0.44 9.98
N ILE A 139 -7.87 -0.11 11.12
CA ILE A 139 -8.69 -0.82 12.11
C ILE A 139 -8.69 -0.01 13.39
N ASP A 140 -9.70 0.84 13.58
CA ASP A 140 -9.78 1.76 14.72
C ASP A 140 -9.85 1.03 16.06
N GLU A 141 -10.61 -0.05 16.14
CA GLU A 141 -10.78 -0.83 17.37
C GLU A 141 -9.50 -1.56 17.82
N TRP A 142 -8.51 -1.68 16.93
CA TRP A 142 -7.19 -2.23 17.24
C TRP A 142 -6.10 -1.17 17.28
N GLU A 143 -6.43 0.08 16.97
CA GLU A 143 -5.47 1.18 16.80
C GLU A 143 -4.35 0.85 15.81
N ILE A 144 -4.69 0.09 14.75
CA ILE A 144 -3.76 -0.35 13.70
C ILE A 144 -4.13 0.31 12.37
N GLY A 145 -3.17 1.03 11.79
CA GLY A 145 -3.21 1.51 10.40
C GLY A 145 -1.95 1.05 9.68
N ILE A 146 -2.12 0.30 8.59
CA ILE A 146 -1.00 -0.22 7.79
C ILE A 146 -1.29 0.08 6.33
N ARG A 147 -0.31 0.70 5.65
CA ARG A 147 -0.24 0.83 4.19
C ARG A 147 1.16 0.44 3.74
N ILE A 148 1.23 -0.27 2.61
CA ILE A 148 2.46 -0.58 1.90
C ILE A 148 2.26 -0.10 0.48
N GLU A 149 3.17 0.75 -0.01
CA GLU A 149 3.05 1.37 -1.32
C GLU A 149 4.35 1.29 -2.09
N ASP A 150 4.20 0.94 -3.35
CA ASP A 150 5.27 0.89 -4.34
C ASP A 150 4.84 1.63 -5.62
N ASP A 151 5.82 2.17 -6.36
CA ASP A 151 5.62 2.67 -7.70
C ASP A 151 5.77 1.54 -8.71
N LEU A 152 4.77 1.35 -9.58
CA LEU A 152 4.76 0.34 -10.65
C LEU A 152 4.91 0.98 -12.03
N LEU A 153 5.96 0.61 -12.76
CA LEU A 153 6.08 0.92 -14.20
C LEU A 153 5.38 -0.17 -15.01
N ILE A 154 4.37 0.19 -15.77
CA ILE A 154 3.69 -0.75 -16.68
C ILE A 154 4.61 -1.04 -17.88
N THR A 155 4.91 -2.33 -18.10
CA THR A 155 5.72 -2.84 -19.21
C THR A 155 4.85 -3.35 -20.36
N GLU A 156 5.43 -3.97 -21.38
CA GLU A 156 4.67 -4.50 -22.54
C GLU A 156 3.75 -5.68 -22.16
N ASP A 157 4.08 -6.43 -21.09
CA ASP A 157 3.41 -7.67 -20.71
C ASP A 157 3.06 -7.80 -19.21
N GLY A 158 3.43 -6.79 -18.41
CA GLY A 158 3.21 -6.79 -16.96
C GLY A 158 3.54 -5.45 -16.32
N CYS A 159 4.26 -5.49 -15.20
CA CYS A 159 4.83 -4.30 -14.57
C CYS A 159 6.17 -4.59 -13.90
N GLU A 160 6.93 -3.53 -13.65
CA GLU A 160 8.17 -3.51 -12.87
C GLU A 160 7.94 -2.69 -11.60
N VAL A 161 8.35 -3.22 -10.44
CA VAL A 161 8.30 -2.50 -9.15
C VAL A 161 9.53 -1.61 -9.06
N LEU A 162 9.38 -0.31 -9.20
CA LEU A 162 10.50 0.65 -9.19
C LEU A 162 11.17 0.79 -7.82
N SER A 163 10.44 0.49 -6.75
CA SER A 163 10.86 0.55 -5.35
C SER A 163 11.27 -0.81 -4.75
N GLU A 164 11.54 -1.83 -5.57
CA GLU A 164 11.85 -3.22 -5.15
C GLU A 164 12.93 -3.32 -4.08
N GLN A 165 13.93 -2.43 -4.09
CA GLN A 165 15.04 -2.42 -3.12
C GLN A 165 14.66 -1.87 -1.73
N ILE A 166 13.48 -1.27 -1.58
CA ILE A 166 13.01 -0.77 -0.28
C ILE A 166 12.35 -1.92 0.49
N ILE A 167 12.96 -2.34 1.59
CA ILE A 167 12.50 -3.47 2.38
C ILE A 167 11.01 -3.31 2.75
N ARG A 168 10.25 -4.40 2.57
CA ARG A 168 8.82 -4.51 2.91
C ARG A 168 8.44 -5.85 3.54
N ASP A 169 9.38 -6.79 3.58
CA ASP A 169 9.15 -8.04 4.29
C ASP A 169 9.26 -7.80 5.82
N PRO A 170 8.29 -8.26 6.64
CA PRO A 170 8.29 -7.96 8.07
C PRO A 170 9.49 -8.57 8.81
N ASP A 171 10.02 -9.72 8.39
CA ASP A 171 11.22 -10.30 9.00
C ASP A 171 12.47 -9.48 8.66
N GLU A 172 12.58 -8.97 7.44
CA GLU A 172 13.67 -8.08 7.03
C GLU A 172 13.61 -6.73 7.77
N ILE A 173 12.40 -6.17 7.96
CA ILE A 173 12.18 -4.94 8.73
C ILE A 173 12.65 -5.12 10.17
N GLU A 174 12.17 -6.17 10.86
CA GLU A 174 12.59 -6.47 12.24
C GLU A 174 14.09 -6.70 12.33
N GLY A 175 14.66 -7.51 11.42
CA GLY A 175 16.10 -7.77 11.37
C GLY A 175 16.94 -6.50 11.14
N PHE A 176 16.49 -5.58 10.29
CA PHE A 176 17.16 -4.31 10.05
C PHE A 176 17.10 -3.39 11.28
N MET A 177 15.97 -3.32 11.97
CA MET A 177 15.78 -2.44 13.12
C MET A 177 16.50 -2.92 14.37
N GLN A 178 16.71 -4.24 14.53
CA GLN A 178 17.44 -4.82 15.67
C GLN A 178 18.96 -4.67 15.58
N ASN A 179 19.50 -4.47 14.39
CA ASN A 179 20.95 -4.38 14.15
C ASN A 179 21.50 -2.94 14.21
N ARG A 180 20.78 -2.02 14.86
CA ARG A 180 21.19 -0.63 15.04
C ARG A 180 21.66 -0.31 16.45
#